data_d954965f231550f30c5d61bdff32530a
#
_entry.id   d954965f231550f30c5d61bdff32530a
#
_cell.length_a   1.000
_cell.length_b   1.000
_cell.length_c   1.000
_cell.angle_alpha   90.00
_cell.angle_beta   90.00
_cell.angle_gamma   90.00
#
_symmetry.space_group_name_H-M   'P 1'
#
loop_
_entity.id
_entity.type
_entity.pdbx_description
1 polymer ?
#
loop_
_entity_poly.entity_id
_entity_poly.type
_entity_poly.pdbx_seq_one_letter_code
_entity_poly.pdbx_strand_id
1 'polypeptide(L)'
;SEKHGPVYYIWHCFTPVVILSDAKAIRTFYTDHYSHHRERDMSCLGAVFKGILGRCLATSHGRDEVKRCRGPFEKYFSSTATANHMTVIGRECQAFLNTLPIGEPIDLKACRLEDVTLRVITCAVYGDEVLEKYFHKIVDLQYMLLETLDLINIGTTRLPFYSKFQTKTNRKVDAFNEAWTRFNRFLFTLFEEGKITGGGGLFFETMALLKTHALDIDEEELLHSLDEILLLNIDVSFAATSFALSDLAQHQAVQTKLRAEIDDVLQGCDPSKFEDLDKKLTYMEMVLKESARMHPALALSLPEKTVKSVTELGGYQIPKGTPVCVDTYSLNYSVTYWENPDEFKPERFSASRNIVPGSFFRFGMGPRKCLGYRYALAITRVVVVSFLQKFELDIGENDSDVKVKKTGLSFFTPYICPDIILQRR
;
A
#
# COMPACT_ATOMS: atom_id res chain seq x y z
N SER A 1 -4.77 -0.10 -23.22
CA SER A 1 -6.21 -0.33 -23.37
C SER A 1 -6.75 0.24 -24.67
N GLU A 2 -6.36 1.45 -25.09
CA GLU A 2 -6.85 2.09 -26.33
C GLU A 2 -6.65 1.23 -27.59
N LYS A 3 -5.51 0.51 -27.68
CA LYS A 3 -5.21 -0.37 -28.81
C LYS A 3 -5.83 -1.76 -28.73
N HIS A 4 -6.13 -2.24 -27.52
CA HIS A 4 -6.45 -3.64 -27.27
C HIS A 4 -7.87 -3.86 -26.72
N GLY A 5 -8.61 -2.77 -26.48
CA GLY A 5 -9.96 -2.82 -25.91
C GLY A 5 -9.99 -2.96 -24.38
N PRO A 6 -11.21 -3.12 -23.81
CA PRO A 6 -11.45 -3.09 -22.37
C PRO A 6 -10.97 -4.34 -21.61
N VAL A 7 -10.79 -5.44 -22.32
CA VAL A 7 -10.27 -6.70 -21.82
C VAL A 7 -9.24 -7.23 -22.81
N TYR A 8 -8.03 -7.42 -22.38
CA TYR A 8 -6.93 -7.91 -23.21
C TYR A 8 -6.01 -8.81 -22.38
N TYR A 9 -5.04 -9.43 -22.99
CA TYR A 9 -4.03 -10.21 -22.26
C TYR A 9 -2.63 -9.73 -22.58
N ILE A 10 -1.75 -9.93 -21.62
CA ILE A 10 -0.30 -9.76 -21.77
C ILE A 10 0.39 -11.07 -21.42
N TRP A 11 1.52 -11.31 -22.04
CA TRP A 11 2.40 -12.41 -21.66
C TRP A 11 3.35 -11.95 -20.57
N HIS A 12 3.22 -12.57 -19.40
CA HIS A 12 4.17 -12.39 -18.33
C HIS A 12 5.08 -13.61 -18.27
N CYS A 13 6.22 -13.54 -18.97
CA CYS A 13 7.04 -14.69 -19.33
C CYS A 13 6.22 -15.71 -20.14
N PHE A 14 5.95 -16.88 -19.57
CA PHE A 14 5.20 -17.97 -20.20
C PHE A 14 3.72 -18.03 -19.76
N THR A 15 3.28 -17.13 -18.92
CA THR A 15 1.92 -17.11 -18.38
C THR A 15 1.12 -15.99 -19.01
N PRO A 16 0.01 -16.29 -19.71
CA PRO A 16 -0.92 -15.25 -20.16
C PRO A 16 -1.68 -14.70 -18.96
N VAL A 17 -1.72 -13.38 -18.83
CA VAL A 17 -2.46 -12.66 -17.78
C VAL A 17 -3.52 -11.80 -18.45
N VAL A 18 -4.77 -11.99 -18.08
CA VAL A 18 -5.88 -11.16 -18.55
C VAL A 18 -5.88 -9.85 -17.79
N ILE A 19 -6.02 -8.76 -18.53
CA ILE A 19 -6.01 -7.40 -18.01
C ILE A 19 -7.39 -6.77 -18.20
N LEU A 20 -7.95 -6.25 -17.13
CA LEU A 20 -9.22 -5.53 -17.12
C LEU A 20 -8.97 -4.03 -17.00
N SER A 21 -9.45 -3.26 -17.95
CA SER A 21 -9.41 -1.78 -17.94
C SER A 21 -10.80 -1.15 -18.08
N ASP A 22 -11.85 -1.95 -17.91
CA ASP A 22 -13.26 -1.53 -18.02
C ASP A 22 -13.98 -1.67 -16.69
N ALA A 23 -14.69 -0.61 -16.27
CA ALA A 23 -15.38 -0.56 -14.99
C ALA A 23 -16.45 -1.66 -14.82
N LYS A 24 -17.16 -2.00 -15.89
CA LYS A 24 -18.19 -3.06 -15.86
C LYS A 24 -17.55 -4.44 -15.71
N ALA A 25 -16.50 -4.73 -16.50
CA ALA A 25 -15.77 -6.00 -16.41
C ALA A 25 -15.13 -6.19 -15.01
N ILE A 26 -14.53 -5.11 -14.47
CA ILE A 26 -13.97 -5.10 -13.11
C ILE A 26 -15.05 -5.37 -12.07
N ARG A 27 -16.17 -4.66 -12.14
CA ARG A 27 -17.29 -4.87 -11.23
C ARG A 27 -17.82 -6.31 -11.32
N THR A 28 -18.05 -6.81 -12.53
CA THR A 28 -18.48 -8.21 -12.73
C THR A 28 -17.49 -9.18 -12.09
N PHE A 29 -16.19 -8.97 -12.31
CA PHE A 29 -15.16 -9.83 -11.71
C PHE A 29 -15.16 -9.79 -10.19
N TYR A 30 -15.35 -8.62 -9.57
CA TYR A 30 -15.25 -8.46 -8.11
C TYR A 30 -16.57 -8.61 -7.36
N THR A 31 -17.73 -8.44 -7.98
CA THR A 31 -19.03 -8.51 -7.31
C THR A 31 -19.84 -9.71 -7.76
N ASP A 32 -20.12 -9.82 -9.06
CA ASP A 32 -21.09 -10.80 -9.57
C ASP A 32 -20.55 -12.23 -9.54
N HIS A 33 -19.22 -12.37 -9.71
CA HIS A 33 -18.51 -13.65 -9.65
C HIS A 33 -17.78 -13.89 -8.34
N TYR A 34 -18.02 -13.07 -7.32
CA TYR A 34 -17.33 -13.22 -6.04
C TYR A 34 -17.54 -14.59 -5.38
N SER A 35 -18.74 -15.16 -5.52
CA SER A 35 -19.06 -16.52 -5.03
C SER A 35 -18.28 -17.64 -5.74
N HIS A 36 -17.54 -17.32 -6.78
CA HIS A 36 -16.86 -18.28 -7.64
C HIS A 36 -15.37 -18.44 -7.30
N HIS A 37 -14.98 -18.21 -6.04
CA HIS A 37 -13.67 -18.56 -5.49
C HIS A 37 -12.50 -18.03 -6.32
N ARG A 38 -12.16 -16.76 -6.11
CA ARG A 38 -10.95 -16.18 -6.66
C ARG A 38 -9.77 -16.54 -5.78
N GLU A 39 -8.76 -17.11 -6.38
CA GLU A 39 -7.50 -17.43 -5.73
C GLU A 39 -6.46 -16.39 -6.11
N ARG A 40 -5.61 -16.02 -5.17
CA ARG A 40 -4.40 -15.27 -5.52
C ARG A 40 -3.47 -16.15 -6.34
N ASP A 41 -2.93 -15.61 -7.42
CA ASP A 41 -1.94 -16.30 -8.23
C ASP A 41 -0.70 -15.45 -8.41
N MET A 42 0.22 -15.60 -7.47
CA MET A 42 1.50 -14.89 -7.52
C MET A 42 2.51 -15.52 -8.48
N SER A 43 2.17 -16.61 -9.16
CA SER A 43 3.06 -17.31 -10.10
C SER A 43 3.52 -16.40 -11.24
N CYS A 44 2.66 -15.50 -11.70
CA CYS A 44 3.01 -14.54 -12.73
C CYS A 44 4.00 -13.47 -12.25
N LEU A 45 4.17 -13.25 -10.94
CA LEU A 45 5.18 -12.37 -10.37
C LEU A 45 6.55 -13.04 -10.21
N GLY A 46 6.58 -14.35 -10.40
CA GLY A 46 7.80 -15.17 -10.38
C GLY A 46 8.03 -15.90 -9.05
N ALA A 47 8.89 -16.93 -9.15
CA ALA A 47 9.18 -17.82 -8.02
C ALA A 47 9.88 -17.11 -6.86
N VAL A 48 10.69 -16.09 -7.15
CA VAL A 48 11.43 -15.31 -6.13
C VAL A 48 10.45 -14.49 -5.30
N PHE A 49 9.51 -13.79 -5.93
CA PHE A 49 8.51 -13.00 -5.23
C PHE A 49 7.62 -13.89 -4.34
N LYS A 50 7.24 -15.06 -4.86
CA LYS A 50 6.52 -16.07 -4.08
C LYS A 50 7.35 -16.56 -2.87
N GLY A 51 8.66 -16.69 -3.02
CA GLY A 51 9.56 -17.09 -1.94
C GLY A 51 9.69 -16.06 -0.83
N ILE A 52 9.62 -14.77 -1.16
CA ILE A 52 9.59 -13.68 -0.16
C ILE A 52 8.27 -13.68 0.60
N LEU A 53 7.14 -13.73 -0.13
CA LEU A 53 5.82 -13.70 0.48
C LEU A 53 5.50 -14.95 1.31
N GLY A 54 6.04 -16.10 0.90
CA GLY A 54 5.77 -17.36 1.57
C GLY A 54 4.26 -17.65 1.67
N ARG A 55 3.83 -18.09 2.85
CA ARG A 55 2.44 -18.39 3.21
C ARG A 55 1.83 -17.24 4.00
N CYS A 56 1.47 -16.15 3.32
CA CYS A 56 0.95 -14.92 3.93
C CYS A 56 -0.50 -14.63 3.53
N LEU A 57 -1.05 -13.53 4.05
CA LEU A 57 -2.41 -13.06 3.72
C LEU A 57 -2.61 -12.86 2.21
N ALA A 58 -1.60 -12.33 1.51
CA ALA A 58 -1.68 -12.08 0.08
C ALA A 58 -1.69 -13.37 -0.74
N THR A 59 -1.06 -14.44 -0.27
CA THR A 59 -0.93 -15.71 -0.99
C THR A 59 -2.00 -16.74 -0.64
N SER A 60 -2.82 -16.50 0.40
CA SER A 60 -3.89 -17.41 0.81
C SER A 60 -4.92 -17.70 -0.29
N HIS A 61 -5.39 -18.94 -0.38
CA HIS A 61 -6.25 -19.42 -1.46
C HIS A 61 -7.68 -19.73 -0.99
N GLY A 62 -8.65 -19.45 -1.86
CA GLY A 62 -10.05 -19.73 -1.57
C GLY A 62 -10.65 -18.89 -0.44
N ARG A 63 -11.93 -19.13 -0.14
CA ARG A 63 -12.69 -18.33 0.83
C ARG A 63 -12.32 -18.66 2.27
N ASP A 64 -12.24 -19.94 2.57
CA ASP A 64 -12.08 -20.42 3.94
C ASP A 64 -10.66 -20.16 4.45
N GLU A 65 -9.63 -20.40 3.64
CA GLU A 65 -8.25 -20.08 3.97
C GLU A 65 -8.05 -18.56 4.17
N VAL A 66 -8.64 -17.74 3.29
CA VAL A 66 -8.60 -16.27 3.45
C VAL A 66 -9.23 -15.84 4.77
N LYS A 67 -10.39 -16.39 5.13
CA LYS A 67 -11.06 -16.09 6.40
C LYS A 67 -10.22 -16.56 7.59
N ARG A 68 -9.64 -17.74 7.50
CA ARG A 68 -8.75 -18.33 8.50
C ARG A 68 -7.50 -17.48 8.73
N CYS A 69 -6.77 -17.15 7.66
CA CYS A 69 -5.54 -16.39 7.75
C CYS A 69 -5.77 -14.91 8.10
N ARG A 70 -6.84 -14.29 7.59
CA ARG A 70 -7.13 -12.86 7.78
C ARG A 70 -7.81 -12.55 9.12
N GLY A 71 -8.65 -13.46 9.60
CA GLY A 71 -9.45 -13.26 10.82
C GLY A 71 -8.65 -12.76 12.02
N PRO A 72 -7.51 -13.38 12.36
CA PRO A 72 -6.67 -12.95 13.50
C PRO A 72 -6.22 -11.50 13.43
N PHE A 73 -6.06 -10.93 12.22
CA PHE A 73 -5.53 -9.59 12.01
C PHE A 73 -6.61 -8.50 11.90
N GLU A 74 -7.86 -8.86 11.55
CA GLU A 74 -8.90 -7.86 11.24
C GLU A 74 -9.19 -6.88 12.39
N LYS A 75 -9.15 -7.36 13.64
CA LYS A 75 -9.39 -6.51 14.81
C LYS A 75 -8.34 -5.40 14.95
N TYR A 76 -7.07 -5.69 14.60
CA TYR A 76 -5.96 -4.73 14.70
C TYR A 76 -5.94 -3.69 13.57
N PHE A 77 -6.69 -3.93 12.50
CA PHE A 77 -6.84 -3.01 11.36
C PHE A 77 -8.26 -2.42 11.26
N SER A 78 -9.03 -2.52 12.35
CA SER A 78 -10.35 -1.90 12.47
C SER A 78 -10.27 -0.37 12.59
N SER A 79 -11.40 0.32 12.46
CA SER A 79 -11.49 1.76 12.71
C SER A 79 -11.09 2.13 14.14
N THR A 80 -11.53 1.32 15.11
CA THR A 80 -11.18 1.52 16.53
C THR A 80 -9.67 1.37 16.76
N ALA A 81 -9.05 0.33 16.21
CA ALA A 81 -7.61 0.14 16.32
C ALA A 81 -6.84 1.30 15.67
N THR A 82 -7.27 1.75 14.48
CA THR A 82 -6.66 2.91 13.82
C THR A 82 -6.80 4.19 14.69
N ALA A 83 -7.98 4.42 15.29
CA ALA A 83 -8.21 5.55 16.17
C ALA A 83 -7.28 5.52 17.40
N ASN A 84 -7.07 4.34 18.01
CA ASN A 84 -6.16 4.19 19.13
C ASN A 84 -4.70 4.53 18.79
N HIS A 85 -4.29 4.39 17.52
CA HIS A 85 -2.95 4.71 17.06
C HIS A 85 -2.79 6.14 16.50
N MET A 86 -3.83 6.96 16.50
CA MET A 86 -3.76 8.34 15.99
C MET A 86 -2.69 9.17 16.70
N THR A 87 -2.55 9.02 18.02
CA THR A 87 -1.51 9.70 18.81
C THR A 87 -0.11 9.32 18.36
N VAL A 88 0.12 8.04 18.05
CA VAL A 88 1.40 7.55 17.52
C VAL A 88 1.65 8.16 16.14
N ILE A 89 0.63 8.17 15.27
CA ILE A 89 0.74 8.79 13.94
C ILE A 89 1.14 10.27 14.06
N GLY A 90 0.49 11.02 14.95
CA GLY A 90 0.83 12.43 15.20
C GLY A 90 2.25 12.61 15.73
N ARG A 91 2.66 11.81 16.73
CA ARG A 91 4.00 11.84 17.31
C ARG A 91 5.09 11.62 16.25
N GLU A 92 4.98 10.54 15.48
CA GLU A 92 5.97 10.19 14.47
C GLU A 92 5.99 11.21 13.31
N CYS A 93 4.82 11.72 12.92
CA CYS A 93 4.72 12.78 11.93
C CYS A 93 5.42 14.07 12.42
N GLN A 94 5.16 14.54 13.64
CA GLN A 94 5.79 15.75 14.18
C GLN A 94 7.30 15.56 14.35
N ALA A 95 7.76 14.40 14.81
CA ALA A 95 9.18 14.07 14.89
C ALA A 95 9.85 14.20 13.51
N PHE A 96 9.23 13.64 12.49
CA PHE A 96 9.71 13.73 11.10
C PHE A 96 9.76 15.19 10.60
N LEU A 97 8.67 15.96 10.76
CA LEU A 97 8.60 17.36 10.31
C LEU A 97 9.69 18.25 10.94
N ASN A 98 10.14 17.93 12.13
CA ASN A 98 11.19 18.69 12.82
C ASN A 98 12.59 18.43 12.26
N THR A 99 12.78 17.38 11.45
CA THR A 99 14.07 17.06 10.79
C THR A 99 14.21 17.68 9.41
N LEU A 100 13.13 18.21 8.84
CA LEU A 100 13.11 18.67 7.46
C LEU A 100 13.84 20.01 7.31
N PRO A 101 14.69 20.18 6.28
CA PRO A 101 15.28 21.47 5.91
C PRO A 101 14.21 22.41 5.35
N ILE A 102 14.46 23.71 5.42
CA ILE A 102 13.52 24.75 4.99
C ILE A 102 14.21 25.63 3.95
N GLY A 103 13.49 25.96 2.87
CA GLY A 103 13.97 26.82 1.81
C GLY A 103 14.87 26.13 0.77
N GLU A 104 15.11 24.85 0.91
CA GLU A 104 15.90 24.05 -0.02
C GLU A 104 15.03 22.95 -0.65
N PRO A 105 15.31 22.50 -1.88
CA PRO A 105 14.66 21.33 -2.47
C PRO A 105 14.92 20.07 -1.63
N ILE A 106 13.90 19.32 -1.33
CA ILE A 106 14.00 18.09 -0.58
C ILE A 106 13.42 16.91 -1.37
N ASP A 107 14.20 15.84 -1.47
CA ASP A 107 13.74 14.53 -1.88
C ASP A 107 13.10 13.83 -0.65
N LEU A 108 11.80 13.62 -0.70
CA LEU A 108 11.04 12.99 0.40
C LEU A 108 11.52 11.55 0.69
N LYS A 109 12.09 10.86 -0.31
CA LYS A 109 12.67 9.54 -0.13
C LYS A 109 14.03 9.63 0.58
N ALA A 110 14.89 10.56 0.15
CA ALA A 110 16.16 10.80 0.82
C ALA A 110 15.96 11.25 2.29
N CYS A 111 14.90 12.02 2.56
CA CYS A 111 14.51 12.41 3.92
C CYS A 111 13.79 11.30 4.70
N ARG A 112 13.57 10.13 4.09
CA ARG A 112 12.94 8.96 4.73
C ARG A 112 11.52 9.20 5.27
N LEU A 113 10.67 9.84 4.46
CA LEU A 113 9.24 9.98 4.79
C LEU A 113 8.58 8.61 5.04
N GLU A 114 9.07 7.54 4.42
CA GLU A 114 8.60 6.18 4.66
C GLU A 114 8.76 5.72 6.12
N ASP A 115 9.71 6.29 6.86
CA ASP A 115 9.91 5.94 8.27
C ASP A 115 8.69 6.30 9.12
N VAL A 116 7.94 7.33 8.79
CA VAL A 116 6.69 7.65 9.48
C VAL A 116 5.73 6.46 9.44
N THR A 117 5.52 5.88 8.25
CA THR A 117 4.67 4.70 8.09
C THR A 117 5.27 3.48 8.79
N LEU A 118 6.56 3.22 8.62
CA LEU A 118 7.24 2.07 9.21
C LEU A 118 7.16 2.11 10.74
N ARG A 119 7.40 3.27 11.35
CA ARG A 119 7.33 3.46 12.81
C ARG A 119 5.93 3.26 13.35
N VAL A 120 4.91 3.81 12.67
CA VAL A 120 3.50 3.64 13.06
C VAL A 120 3.09 2.16 13.00
N ILE A 121 3.41 1.47 11.90
CA ILE A 121 3.06 0.04 11.76
C ILE A 121 3.89 -0.82 12.72
N THR A 122 5.16 -0.49 12.96
CA THR A 122 5.98 -1.15 13.99
C THR A 122 5.32 -1.06 15.36
N CYS A 123 4.84 0.11 15.74
CA CYS A 123 4.11 0.28 16.99
C CYS A 123 2.82 -0.56 17.03
N ALA A 124 2.04 -0.57 15.95
CA ALA A 124 0.82 -1.38 15.88
C ALA A 124 1.08 -2.89 15.95
N VAL A 125 2.21 -3.34 15.37
CA VAL A 125 2.59 -4.77 15.35
C VAL A 125 3.27 -5.20 16.65
N TYR A 126 4.22 -4.42 17.16
CA TYR A 126 5.08 -4.82 18.27
C TYR A 126 4.96 -3.97 19.53
N GLY A 127 4.24 -2.84 19.48
CA GLY A 127 4.13 -1.88 20.58
C GLY A 127 5.29 -0.86 20.64
N ASP A 128 5.09 0.19 21.46
CA ASP A 128 6.03 1.31 21.58
C ASP A 128 7.42 0.87 22.08
N GLU A 129 7.48 -0.08 23.00
CA GLU A 129 8.75 -0.53 23.59
C GLU A 129 9.70 -1.14 22.55
N VAL A 130 9.16 -1.92 21.60
CA VAL A 130 9.94 -2.48 20.50
C VAL A 130 10.30 -1.38 19.49
N LEU A 131 9.38 -0.45 19.22
CA LEU A 131 9.66 0.71 18.38
C LEU A 131 10.84 1.52 18.91
N GLU A 132 10.91 1.78 20.20
CA GLU A 132 11.98 2.56 20.80
C GLU A 132 13.33 1.81 20.82
N LYS A 133 13.31 0.53 21.19
CA LYS A 133 14.56 -0.23 21.44
C LYS A 133 15.12 -0.91 20.19
N TYR A 134 14.26 -1.34 19.26
CA TYR A 134 14.65 -2.26 18.18
C TYR A 134 14.31 -1.77 16.77
N PHE A 135 13.84 -0.53 16.61
CA PHE A 135 13.46 0.01 15.29
C PHE A 135 14.61 -0.06 14.28
N HIS A 136 15.84 0.19 14.68
CA HIS A 136 17.03 0.09 13.82
C HIS A 136 17.16 -1.30 13.18
N LYS A 137 16.84 -2.39 13.89
CA LYS A 137 16.87 -3.75 13.33
C LYS A 137 15.76 -3.97 12.29
N ILE A 138 14.60 -3.33 12.48
CA ILE A 138 13.49 -3.38 11.52
C ILE A 138 13.89 -2.64 10.24
N VAL A 139 14.57 -1.51 10.36
CA VAL A 139 15.15 -0.78 9.21
C VAL A 139 16.17 -1.63 8.47
N ASP A 140 17.05 -2.34 9.17
CA ASP A 140 18.02 -3.25 8.53
C ASP A 140 17.31 -4.37 7.74
N LEU A 141 16.25 -4.95 8.30
CA LEU A 141 15.42 -5.96 7.63
C LEU A 141 14.71 -5.38 6.40
N GLN A 142 14.22 -4.14 6.48
CA GLN A 142 13.63 -3.43 5.34
C GLN A 142 14.66 -3.29 4.20
N TYR A 143 15.88 -2.87 4.50
CA TYR A 143 16.93 -2.76 3.47
C TYR A 143 17.25 -4.12 2.83
N MET A 144 17.34 -5.19 3.62
CA MET A 144 17.54 -6.54 3.08
C MET A 144 16.41 -6.94 2.13
N LEU A 145 15.16 -6.61 2.47
CA LEU A 145 14.01 -6.87 1.61
C LEU A 145 14.06 -6.05 0.32
N LEU A 146 14.32 -4.73 0.41
CA LEU A 146 14.40 -3.85 -0.76
C LEU A 146 15.49 -4.30 -1.74
N GLU A 147 16.69 -4.64 -1.26
CA GLU A 147 17.74 -5.21 -2.09
C GLU A 147 17.32 -6.52 -2.78
N THR A 148 16.47 -7.29 -2.14
CA THR A 148 15.95 -8.55 -2.72
C THR A 148 14.87 -8.26 -3.76
N LEU A 149 13.99 -7.27 -3.50
CA LEU A 149 12.93 -6.84 -4.43
C LEU A 149 13.51 -6.24 -5.72
N ASP A 150 14.60 -5.51 -5.66
CA ASP A 150 15.28 -4.98 -6.84
C ASP A 150 15.74 -6.09 -7.81
N LEU A 151 16.10 -7.25 -7.28
CA LEU A 151 16.50 -8.40 -8.09
C LEU A 151 15.32 -9.13 -8.77
N ILE A 152 14.09 -8.96 -8.28
CA ILE A 152 12.89 -9.60 -8.86
C ILE A 152 12.57 -9.05 -10.25
N ASN A 153 12.95 -7.81 -10.52
CA ASN A 153 12.71 -7.17 -11.81
C ASN A 153 13.60 -7.73 -12.94
N ILE A 154 14.56 -8.60 -12.61
CA ILE A 154 15.40 -9.28 -13.60
C ILE A 154 14.61 -10.43 -14.25
N GLY A 155 14.47 -10.42 -15.57
CA GLY A 155 13.61 -11.35 -16.31
C GLY A 155 13.83 -12.85 -16.00
N THR A 156 15.07 -13.26 -15.70
CA THR A 156 15.41 -14.66 -15.37
C THR A 156 14.82 -15.14 -14.05
N THR A 157 14.60 -14.27 -13.07
CA THR A 157 14.03 -14.62 -11.76
C THR A 157 12.56 -15.05 -11.85
N ARG A 158 11.92 -14.73 -12.97
CA ARG A 158 10.51 -15.05 -13.25
C ARG A 158 10.31 -16.46 -13.83
N LEU A 159 11.39 -17.18 -14.15
CA LEU A 159 11.30 -18.54 -14.67
C LEU A 159 10.76 -19.49 -13.59
N PRO A 160 9.82 -20.40 -13.93
CA PRO A 160 9.12 -21.24 -12.93
C PRO A 160 10.04 -22.12 -12.09
N PHE A 161 11.21 -22.48 -12.62
CA PHE A 161 12.21 -23.34 -11.97
C PHE A 161 13.36 -22.58 -11.32
N TYR A 162 13.37 -21.24 -11.40
CA TYR A 162 14.48 -20.42 -10.89
C TYR A 162 14.73 -20.63 -9.38
N SER A 163 13.67 -20.82 -8.60
CA SER A 163 13.76 -21.08 -7.15
C SER A 163 14.46 -22.41 -6.80
N LYS A 164 14.61 -23.33 -7.77
CA LYS A 164 15.30 -24.62 -7.54
C LYS A 164 16.83 -24.50 -7.54
N PHE A 165 17.36 -23.35 -7.96
CA PHE A 165 18.80 -23.14 -8.06
C PHE A 165 19.30 -22.26 -6.91
N GLN A 166 20.48 -22.58 -6.39
CA GLN A 166 21.18 -21.79 -5.37
C GLN A 166 21.83 -20.53 -5.98
N THR A 167 20.99 -19.68 -6.58
CA THR A 167 21.42 -18.42 -7.17
C THR A 167 21.73 -17.38 -6.09
N LYS A 168 22.44 -16.30 -6.47
CA LYS A 168 22.68 -15.17 -5.56
C LYS A 168 21.35 -14.58 -5.03
N THR A 169 20.34 -14.51 -5.89
CA THR A 169 19.02 -13.97 -5.54
C THR A 169 18.30 -14.87 -4.54
N ASN A 170 18.25 -16.20 -4.79
CA ASN A 170 17.59 -17.12 -3.86
C ASN A 170 18.27 -17.13 -2.49
N ARG A 171 19.63 -17.10 -2.45
CA ARG A 171 20.35 -16.96 -1.18
C ARG A 171 20.02 -15.67 -0.42
N LYS A 172 19.74 -14.54 -1.12
CA LYS A 172 19.27 -13.31 -0.46
C LYS A 172 17.86 -13.45 0.11
N VAL A 173 16.96 -14.14 -0.60
CA VAL A 173 15.60 -14.46 -0.08
C VAL A 173 15.70 -15.32 1.17
N ASP A 174 16.50 -16.39 1.12
CA ASP A 174 16.69 -17.28 2.27
C ASP A 174 17.29 -16.53 3.46
N ALA A 175 18.30 -15.69 3.23
CA ALA A 175 18.94 -14.88 4.26
C ALA A 175 17.97 -13.87 4.91
N PHE A 176 17.11 -13.24 4.10
CA PHE A 176 16.07 -12.35 4.61
C PHE A 176 15.07 -13.12 5.46
N ASN A 177 14.50 -14.21 4.96
CA ASN A 177 13.51 -15.02 5.69
C ASN A 177 14.09 -15.56 7.01
N GLU A 178 15.36 -16.00 7.01
CA GLU A 178 16.03 -16.44 8.23
C GLU A 178 16.24 -15.29 9.22
N ALA A 179 16.70 -14.13 8.75
CA ALA A 179 16.90 -12.96 9.60
C ALA A 179 15.59 -12.47 10.21
N TRP A 180 14.50 -12.44 9.41
CA TRP A 180 13.16 -12.09 9.85
C TRP A 180 12.63 -13.05 10.92
N THR A 181 12.72 -14.35 10.67
CA THR A 181 12.29 -15.38 11.64
C THR A 181 13.07 -15.28 12.93
N ARG A 182 14.40 -15.11 12.85
CA ARG A 182 15.29 -14.98 14.02
C ARG A 182 14.96 -13.74 14.84
N PHE A 183 14.67 -12.61 14.19
CA PHE A 183 14.27 -11.38 14.85
C PHE A 183 12.96 -11.54 15.63
N ASN A 184 11.93 -12.11 15.00
CA ASN A 184 10.64 -12.32 15.65
C ASN A 184 10.73 -13.30 16.83
N ARG A 185 11.46 -14.40 16.68
CA ARG A 185 11.70 -15.34 17.77
C ARG A 185 12.48 -14.71 18.93
N PHE A 186 13.45 -13.87 18.63
CA PHE A 186 14.17 -13.09 19.64
C PHE A 186 13.22 -12.18 20.42
N LEU A 187 12.37 -11.42 19.75
CA LEU A 187 11.39 -10.56 20.42
C LEU A 187 10.42 -11.38 21.29
N PHE A 188 9.96 -12.52 20.78
CA PHE A 188 9.04 -13.35 21.53
C PHE A 188 9.69 -13.98 22.77
N THR A 189 10.96 -14.37 22.68
CA THR A 189 11.74 -14.84 23.85
C THR A 189 11.86 -13.75 24.91
N LEU A 190 12.16 -12.50 24.52
CA LEU A 190 12.21 -11.38 25.45
C LEU A 190 10.87 -11.13 26.16
N PHE A 191 9.76 -11.30 25.43
CA PHE A 191 8.42 -11.18 25.98
C PHE A 191 8.13 -12.29 27.01
N GLU A 192 8.44 -13.55 26.68
CA GLU A 192 8.25 -14.68 27.60
C GLU A 192 9.11 -14.58 28.87
N GLU A 193 10.31 -14.01 28.74
CA GLU A 193 11.20 -13.74 29.88
C GLU A 193 10.80 -12.48 30.69
N GLY A 194 9.73 -11.78 30.28
CA GLY A 194 9.27 -10.54 30.94
C GLY A 194 10.21 -9.36 30.76
N LYS A 195 11.16 -9.42 29.80
CA LYS A 195 12.11 -8.33 29.50
C LYS A 195 11.51 -7.21 28.68
N ILE A 196 10.41 -7.49 27.98
CA ILE A 196 9.55 -6.53 27.29
C ILE A 196 8.09 -6.87 27.59
N THR A 197 7.24 -5.84 27.61
CA THR A 197 5.82 -5.98 27.95
C THR A 197 4.95 -6.32 26.75
N GLY A 198 5.47 -6.16 25.54
CA GLY A 198 4.71 -6.33 24.28
C GLY A 198 3.69 -5.23 24.01
N GLY A 199 3.40 -4.32 24.94
CA GLY A 199 2.64 -3.07 24.76
C GLY A 199 1.30 -3.18 24.04
N GLY A 200 0.62 -4.35 24.07
CA GLY A 200 -0.62 -4.59 23.31
C GLY A 200 -0.41 -4.77 21.80
N GLY A 201 0.83 -4.97 21.35
CA GLY A 201 1.14 -5.20 19.94
C GLY A 201 0.54 -6.50 19.40
N LEU A 202 0.08 -6.46 18.18
CA LEU A 202 -0.54 -7.57 17.44
C LEU A 202 0.30 -8.86 17.52
N PHE A 203 1.62 -8.75 17.39
CA PHE A 203 2.54 -9.88 17.34
C PHE A 203 2.49 -10.74 18.62
N PHE A 204 2.64 -10.11 19.78
CA PHE A 204 2.74 -10.84 21.05
C PHE A 204 1.42 -11.53 21.41
N GLU A 205 0.30 -10.86 21.17
CA GLU A 205 -1.03 -11.44 21.40
C GLU A 205 -1.28 -12.63 20.46
N THR A 206 -0.97 -12.48 19.17
CA THR A 206 -1.19 -13.57 18.20
C THR A 206 -0.25 -14.76 18.46
N MET A 207 1.01 -14.52 18.86
CA MET A 207 1.94 -15.60 19.24
C MET A 207 1.48 -16.33 20.50
N ALA A 208 0.95 -15.63 21.49
CA ALA A 208 0.41 -16.25 22.68
C ALA A 208 -0.81 -17.13 22.35
N LEU A 209 -1.72 -16.65 21.51
CA LEU A 209 -2.87 -17.44 21.03
C LEU A 209 -2.44 -18.65 20.18
N LEU A 210 -1.39 -18.52 19.38
CA LEU A 210 -0.83 -19.62 18.60
C LEU A 210 -0.31 -20.74 19.52
N LYS A 211 0.43 -20.39 20.57
CA LYS A 211 0.95 -21.37 21.55
C LYS A 211 -0.13 -22.13 22.30
N THR A 212 -1.27 -21.52 22.52
CA THR A 212 -2.43 -22.17 23.15
C THR A 212 -3.33 -22.90 22.15
N HIS A 213 -2.92 -23.01 20.87
CA HIS A 213 -3.72 -23.58 19.79
C HIS A 213 -5.10 -22.91 19.62
N ALA A 214 -5.22 -21.64 20.00
CA ALA A 214 -6.45 -20.85 19.85
C ALA A 214 -6.60 -20.24 18.45
N LEU A 215 -5.55 -20.32 17.61
CA LEU A 215 -5.57 -19.90 16.22
C LEU A 215 -5.36 -21.09 15.29
N ASP A 216 -6.09 -21.10 14.20
CA ASP A 216 -5.98 -22.11 13.11
C ASP A 216 -4.99 -21.61 12.02
N ILE A 217 -3.83 -21.10 12.43
CA ILE A 217 -2.68 -20.77 11.58
C ILE A 217 -1.42 -21.30 12.26
N ASP A 218 -0.34 -21.52 11.51
CA ASP A 218 0.94 -21.89 12.07
C ASP A 218 1.89 -20.68 12.23
N GLU A 219 3.04 -20.91 12.87
CA GLU A 219 4.04 -19.85 13.10
C GLU A 219 4.57 -19.27 11.79
N GLU A 220 4.78 -20.11 10.77
CA GLU A 220 5.26 -19.68 9.46
C GLU A 220 4.26 -18.75 8.78
N GLU A 221 2.97 -19.10 8.77
CA GLU A 221 1.89 -18.26 8.23
C GLU A 221 1.79 -16.93 8.97
N LEU A 222 1.96 -16.94 10.28
CA LEU A 222 1.96 -15.72 11.09
C LEU A 222 3.14 -14.82 10.70
N LEU A 223 4.36 -15.35 10.70
CA LEU A 223 5.56 -14.56 10.43
C LEU A 223 5.60 -13.99 9.01
N HIS A 224 5.17 -14.75 8.01
CA HIS A 224 5.05 -14.27 6.64
C HIS A 224 3.94 -13.21 6.49
N SER A 225 2.83 -13.34 7.24
CA SER A 225 1.79 -12.31 7.24
C SER A 225 2.24 -11.02 7.90
N LEU A 226 3.09 -11.08 8.93
CA LEU A 226 3.69 -9.91 9.57
C LEU A 226 4.72 -9.23 8.66
N ASP A 227 5.52 -10.00 7.92
CA ASP A 227 6.44 -9.51 6.92
C ASP A 227 5.68 -8.71 5.84
N GLU A 228 4.59 -9.28 5.29
CA GLU A 228 3.72 -8.57 4.37
C GLU A 228 3.17 -7.27 4.97
N ILE A 229 2.64 -7.32 6.18
CA ILE A 229 2.03 -6.17 6.85
C ILE A 229 3.06 -5.06 7.11
N LEU A 230 4.23 -5.43 7.61
CA LEU A 230 5.21 -4.47 8.10
C LEU A 230 6.11 -3.91 7.00
N LEU A 231 6.61 -4.76 6.11
CA LEU A 231 7.69 -4.39 5.20
C LEU A 231 7.26 -4.18 3.76
N LEU A 232 6.37 -5.02 3.23
CA LEU A 232 6.01 -4.98 1.80
C LEU A 232 5.12 -3.80 1.41
N ASN A 233 4.42 -3.17 2.36
CA ASN A 233 3.46 -2.10 2.07
C ASN A 233 4.00 -0.69 2.30
N ILE A 234 5.27 -0.56 2.71
CA ILE A 234 5.87 0.75 3.03
C ILE A 234 5.97 1.61 1.78
N ASP A 235 6.51 1.07 0.69
CA ASP A 235 6.69 1.80 -0.57
C ASP A 235 5.37 2.30 -1.15
N VAL A 236 4.30 1.51 -1.03
CA VAL A 236 2.95 1.88 -1.49
C VAL A 236 2.39 3.06 -0.70
N SER A 237 2.56 3.05 0.62
CA SER A 237 2.10 4.11 1.51
C SER A 237 2.95 5.37 1.37
N PHE A 238 4.27 5.21 1.25
CA PHE A 238 5.20 6.29 0.95
C PHE A 238 4.85 6.97 -0.37
N ALA A 239 4.69 6.20 -1.46
CA ALA A 239 4.34 6.74 -2.77
C ALA A 239 3.03 7.55 -2.71
N ALA A 240 1.96 6.99 -2.12
CA ALA A 240 0.67 7.68 -2.01
C ALA A 240 0.76 9.02 -1.27
N THR A 241 1.55 9.07 -0.19
CA THR A 241 1.72 10.30 0.61
C THR A 241 2.60 11.31 -0.11
N SER A 242 3.72 10.87 -0.70
CA SER A 242 4.65 11.73 -1.45
C SER A 242 3.97 12.37 -2.65
N PHE A 243 3.16 11.60 -3.40
CA PHE A 243 2.41 12.17 -4.53
C PHE A 243 1.39 13.19 -4.08
N ALA A 244 0.67 12.94 -2.97
CA ALA A 244 -0.28 13.93 -2.46
C ALA A 244 0.41 15.26 -2.10
N LEU A 245 1.61 15.22 -1.50
CA LEU A 245 2.40 16.40 -1.19
C LEU A 245 2.93 17.08 -2.46
N SER A 246 3.43 16.31 -3.43
CA SER A 246 3.91 16.82 -4.71
C SER A 246 2.78 17.45 -5.54
N ASP A 247 1.61 16.81 -5.62
CA ASP A 247 0.44 17.37 -6.30
C ASP A 247 0.03 18.71 -5.69
N LEU A 248 0.07 18.81 -4.36
CA LEU A 248 -0.22 20.08 -3.66
C LEU A 248 0.83 21.15 -3.92
N ALA A 249 2.12 20.78 -4.01
CA ALA A 249 3.19 21.69 -4.36
C ALA A 249 3.04 22.23 -5.80
N GLN A 250 2.59 21.40 -6.73
CA GLN A 250 2.37 21.77 -8.14
C GLN A 250 1.09 22.59 -8.35
N HIS A 251 0.04 22.40 -7.51
CA HIS A 251 -1.27 23.01 -7.70
C HIS A 251 -1.61 24.01 -6.59
N GLN A 252 -0.98 25.17 -6.63
CA GLN A 252 -1.04 26.20 -5.58
C GLN A 252 -2.47 26.66 -5.23
N ALA A 253 -3.41 26.72 -6.22
CA ALA A 253 -4.80 27.07 -5.97
C ALA A 253 -5.53 25.97 -5.14
N VAL A 254 -5.21 24.69 -5.43
CA VAL A 254 -5.75 23.55 -4.65
C VAL A 254 -5.16 23.54 -3.24
N GLN A 255 -3.85 23.79 -3.12
CA GLN A 255 -3.17 23.89 -1.83
C GLN A 255 -3.78 25.00 -0.96
N THR A 256 -3.98 26.19 -1.52
CA THR A 256 -4.57 27.34 -0.83
C THR A 256 -5.99 27.03 -0.34
N LYS A 257 -6.81 26.41 -1.20
CA LYS A 257 -8.17 26.01 -0.85
C LYS A 257 -8.22 24.96 0.24
N LEU A 258 -7.34 23.93 0.15
CA LEU A 258 -7.24 22.90 1.18
C LEU A 258 -6.74 23.48 2.50
N ARG A 259 -5.79 24.41 2.46
CA ARG A 259 -5.29 25.10 3.65
C ARG A 259 -6.39 25.88 4.35
N ALA A 260 -7.23 26.59 3.58
CA ALA A 260 -8.38 27.33 4.15
C ALA A 260 -9.37 26.37 4.86
N GLU A 261 -9.66 25.19 4.29
CA GLU A 261 -10.48 24.18 4.97
C GLU A 261 -9.81 23.68 6.26
N ILE A 262 -8.50 23.41 6.24
CA ILE A 262 -7.74 22.95 7.42
C ILE A 262 -7.78 24.02 8.53
N ASP A 263 -7.56 25.28 8.20
CA ASP A 263 -7.56 26.38 9.17
C ASP A 263 -8.92 26.58 9.80
N ASP A 264 -9.98 26.57 8.99
CA ASP A 264 -11.37 26.73 9.46
C ASP A 264 -11.77 25.58 10.40
N VAL A 265 -11.48 24.33 10.01
CA VAL A 265 -11.92 23.14 10.75
C VAL A 265 -11.05 22.86 11.98
N LEU A 266 -9.73 22.95 11.85
CA LEU A 266 -8.81 22.52 12.91
C LEU A 266 -8.38 23.67 13.82
N GLN A 267 -8.41 24.93 13.36
CA GLN A 267 -8.04 26.11 14.15
C GLN A 267 -6.68 25.94 14.87
N GLY A 268 -5.71 25.31 14.17
CA GLY A 268 -4.37 25.02 14.71
C GLY A 268 -4.27 23.79 15.61
N CYS A 269 -5.36 23.05 15.83
CA CYS A 269 -5.30 21.80 16.59
C CYS A 269 -4.48 20.73 15.86
N ASP A 270 -3.84 19.87 16.63
CA ASP A 270 -3.13 18.69 16.14
C ASP A 270 -4.11 17.74 15.42
N PRO A 271 -3.90 17.42 14.12
CA PRO A 271 -4.80 16.57 13.36
C PRO A 271 -4.94 15.17 13.93
N SER A 272 -3.94 14.66 14.64
CA SER A 272 -4.00 13.34 15.26
C SER A 272 -4.95 13.26 16.46
N LYS A 273 -5.31 14.38 17.04
CA LYS A 273 -6.26 14.51 18.17
C LYS A 273 -7.68 14.84 17.72
N PHE A 274 -7.88 14.97 16.42
CA PHE A 274 -9.14 15.41 15.85
C PHE A 274 -9.99 14.21 15.41
N GLU A 275 -11.17 14.05 16.01
CA GLU A 275 -12.09 12.98 15.65
C GLU A 275 -12.73 13.22 14.27
N ASP A 276 -12.96 12.14 13.52
CA ASP A 276 -13.65 12.18 12.23
C ASP A 276 -13.02 13.15 11.20
N LEU A 277 -11.70 13.22 11.18
CA LEU A 277 -10.94 14.09 10.28
C LEU A 277 -11.39 13.96 8.82
N ASP A 278 -11.70 12.73 8.38
CA ASP A 278 -12.16 12.41 7.03
C ASP A 278 -13.59 12.92 6.72
N LYS A 279 -14.44 13.08 7.74
CA LYS A 279 -15.79 13.60 7.55
C LYS A 279 -15.83 15.14 7.56
N LYS A 280 -14.87 15.75 8.25
CA LYS A 280 -14.82 17.20 8.43
C LYS A 280 -13.97 17.89 7.37
N LEU A 281 -12.88 17.29 6.93
CA LEU A 281 -12.03 17.79 5.85
C LEU A 281 -12.47 17.17 4.51
N THR A 282 -13.60 17.58 3.99
CA THR A 282 -14.22 16.99 2.80
C THR A 282 -13.45 17.30 1.53
N TYR A 283 -12.86 18.47 1.43
CA TYR A 283 -12.03 18.85 0.29
C TYR A 283 -10.70 18.08 0.30
N MET A 284 -10.10 17.88 1.48
CA MET A 284 -8.94 17.00 1.61
C MET A 284 -9.21 15.60 1.05
N GLU A 285 -10.38 15.01 1.35
CA GLU A 285 -10.74 13.69 0.82
C GLU A 285 -10.84 13.69 -0.71
N MET A 286 -11.31 14.79 -1.32
CA MET A 286 -11.33 14.94 -2.77
C MET A 286 -9.89 15.03 -3.32
N VAL A 287 -9.01 15.80 -2.69
CA VAL A 287 -7.60 15.95 -3.08
C VAL A 287 -6.89 14.58 -3.01
N LEU A 288 -7.03 13.85 -1.91
CA LEU A 288 -6.39 12.54 -1.74
C LEU A 288 -6.92 11.47 -2.71
N LYS A 289 -8.19 11.55 -3.10
CA LYS A 289 -8.76 10.67 -4.13
C LYS A 289 -8.23 11.02 -5.51
N GLU A 290 -8.14 12.31 -5.85
CA GLU A 290 -7.62 12.75 -7.14
C GLU A 290 -6.13 12.42 -7.30
N SER A 291 -5.33 12.65 -6.27
CA SER A 291 -3.93 12.22 -6.24
C SER A 291 -3.80 10.70 -6.47
N ALA A 292 -4.60 9.89 -5.76
CA ALA A 292 -4.60 8.44 -5.94
C ALA A 292 -5.14 7.99 -7.32
N ARG A 293 -5.97 8.79 -7.99
CA ARG A 293 -6.40 8.53 -9.37
C ARG A 293 -5.25 8.77 -10.34
N MET A 294 -4.58 9.89 -10.23
CA MET A 294 -3.48 10.24 -11.14
C MET A 294 -2.23 9.39 -10.88
N HIS A 295 -1.99 9.04 -9.62
CA HIS A 295 -0.82 8.28 -9.19
C HIS A 295 -1.23 7.01 -8.45
N PRO A 296 -1.81 6.01 -9.16
CA PRO A 296 -2.18 4.75 -8.53
C PRO A 296 -0.95 4.05 -7.97
N ALA A 297 -1.00 3.66 -6.71
CA ALA A 297 0.11 3.02 -6.02
C ALA A 297 0.55 1.69 -6.66
N LEU A 298 -0.35 1.03 -7.37
CA LEU A 298 -0.07 -0.13 -8.21
C LEU A 298 -0.62 0.14 -9.62
N ALA A 299 0.20 0.03 -10.65
CA ALA A 299 -0.24 0.16 -12.04
C ALA A 299 -1.15 -1.00 -12.46
N LEU A 300 -0.83 -2.20 -11.97
CA LEU A 300 -1.67 -3.39 -12.10
C LEU A 300 -2.03 -3.91 -10.71
N SER A 301 -3.27 -4.36 -10.52
CA SER A 301 -3.65 -5.02 -9.27
C SER A 301 -2.90 -6.33 -9.08
N LEU A 302 -2.82 -6.81 -7.83
CA LEU A 302 -2.31 -8.16 -7.60
C LEU A 302 -3.18 -9.19 -8.34
N PRO A 303 -2.55 -10.19 -8.99
CA PRO A 303 -3.25 -11.14 -9.83
C PRO A 303 -4.16 -12.07 -9.03
N GLU A 304 -5.37 -12.26 -9.55
CA GLU A 304 -6.33 -13.24 -9.04
C GLU A 304 -6.76 -14.15 -10.18
N LYS A 305 -6.97 -15.44 -9.95
CA LYS A 305 -7.42 -16.36 -10.96
C LYS A 305 -8.83 -16.86 -10.72
N THR A 306 -9.51 -17.17 -11.81
CA THR A 306 -10.82 -17.81 -11.74
C THR A 306 -10.66 -19.31 -11.37
N VAL A 307 -11.56 -19.82 -10.55
CA VAL A 307 -11.59 -21.26 -10.21
C VAL A 307 -12.74 -21.99 -10.85
N LYS A 308 -13.69 -21.27 -11.49
CA LYS A 308 -14.73 -21.87 -12.33
C LYS A 308 -14.20 -22.34 -13.67
N SER A 309 -14.95 -23.23 -14.31
CA SER A 309 -14.58 -23.80 -15.62
C SER A 309 -14.42 -22.73 -16.69
N VAL A 310 -15.30 -21.73 -16.72
CA VAL A 310 -15.21 -20.56 -17.60
C VAL A 310 -15.87 -19.37 -16.88
N THR A 311 -15.27 -18.18 -17.05
CA THR A 311 -15.82 -16.92 -16.54
C THR A 311 -15.93 -15.93 -17.70
N GLU A 312 -17.09 -15.31 -17.89
CA GLU A 312 -17.27 -14.27 -18.91
C GLU A 312 -16.89 -12.90 -18.35
N LEU A 313 -15.97 -12.21 -19.01
CA LEU A 313 -15.55 -10.85 -18.68
C LEU A 313 -15.48 -10.01 -19.95
N GLY A 314 -16.27 -8.93 -20.02
CA GLY A 314 -16.26 -8.01 -21.14
C GLY A 314 -16.60 -8.67 -22.48
N GLY A 315 -17.42 -9.72 -22.49
CA GLY A 315 -17.80 -10.48 -23.69
C GLY A 315 -16.82 -11.61 -24.06
N TYR A 316 -15.76 -11.83 -23.26
CA TYR A 316 -14.79 -12.89 -23.51
C TYR A 316 -14.94 -14.03 -22.49
N GLN A 317 -14.81 -15.26 -22.97
CA GLN A 317 -14.78 -16.45 -22.13
C GLN A 317 -13.38 -16.68 -21.57
N ILE A 318 -13.20 -16.52 -20.28
CA ILE A 318 -11.91 -16.66 -19.60
C ILE A 318 -11.80 -18.07 -19.01
N PRO A 319 -10.81 -18.89 -19.43
CA PRO A 319 -10.64 -20.24 -18.93
C PRO A 319 -10.33 -20.27 -17.42
N LYS A 320 -10.67 -21.40 -16.77
CA LYS A 320 -10.30 -21.67 -15.38
C LYS A 320 -8.78 -21.58 -15.20
N GLY A 321 -8.36 -20.96 -14.10
CA GLY A 321 -6.94 -20.85 -13.72
C GLY A 321 -6.19 -19.72 -14.42
N THR A 322 -6.89 -18.92 -15.26
CA THR A 322 -6.26 -17.75 -15.90
C THR A 322 -6.07 -16.63 -14.88
N PRO A 323 -4.86 -16.09 -14.68
CA PRO A 323 -4.63 -14.90 -13.88
C PRO A 323 -5.31 -13.67 -14.48
N VAL A 324 -5.93 -12.87 -13.64
CA VAL A 324 -6.62 -11.63 -14.01
C VAL A 324 -6.10 -10.50 -13.16
N CYS A 325 -5.72 -9.38 -13.78
CA CYS A 325 -5.31 -8.13 -13.14
C CYS A 325 -6.18 -6.98 -13.60
N VAL A 326 -6.30 -5.95 -12.77
CA VAL A 326 -6.89 -4.66 -13.15
C VAL A 326 -5.78 -3.72 -13.56
N ASP A 327 -5.89 -3.12 -14.74
CA ASP A 327 -5.06 -1.99 -15.19
C ASP A 327 -5.62 -0.71 -14.56
N THR A 328 -5.13 -0.40 -13.38
CA THR A 328 -5.57 0.78 -12.61
C THR A 328 -5.19 2.07 -13.30
N TYR A 329 -4.05 2.08 -14.00
CA TYR A 329 -3.59 3.24 -14.72
C TYR A 329 -4.51 3.60 -15.90
N SER A 330 -4.72 2.65 -16.83
CA SER A 330 -5.60 2.91 -17.98
C SER A 330 -7.04 3.24 -17.56
N LEU A 331 -7.52 2.60 -16.48
CA LEU A 331 -8.83 2.88 -15.91
C LEU A 331 -8.93 4.33 -15.40
N ASN A 332 -7.92 4.78 -14.65
CA ASN A 332 -7.89 6.09 -14.01
C ASN A 332 -7.64 7.25 -14.99
N TYR A 333 -7.11 6.95 -16.20
CA TYR A 333 -6.90 7.93 -17.28
C TYR A 333 -7.89 7.77 -18.44
N SER A 334 -8.89 6.90 -18.31
CA SER A 334 -9.89 6.69 -19.37
C SER A 334 -10.80 7.89 -19.55
N VAL A 335 -10.81 8.46 -20.74
CA VAL A 335 -11.73 9.55 -21.13
C VAL A 335 -13.22 9.13 -21.07
N THR A 336 -13.48 7.82 -21.07
CA THR A 336 -14.84 7.28 -20.91
C THR A 336 -15.39 7.54 -19.50
N TYR A 337 -14.53 7.58 -18.50
CA TYR A 337 -14.93 7.74 -17.08
C TYR A 337 -14.57 9.09 -16.50
N TRP A 338 -13.51 9.73 -17.03
CA TRP A 338 -12.94 10.95 -16.49
C TRP A 338 -12.81 12.03 -17.54
N GLU A 339 -13.51 13.13 -17.37
CA GLU A 339 -13.39 14.33 -18.20
C GLU A 339 -11.99 14.94 -17.96
N ASN A 340 -11.21 15.25 -19.02
CA ASN A 340 -9.85 15.76 -18.95
C ASN A 340 -9.01 14.98 -17.91
N PRO A 341 -8.73 13.69 -18.14
CA PRO A 341 -8.12 12.82 -17.12
C PRO A 341 -6.71 13.25 -16.71
N ASP A 342 -6.02 14.03 -17.52
CA ASP A 342 -4.68 14.57 -17.23
C ASP A 342 -4.69 15.81 -16.31
N GLU A 343 -5.85 16.40 -16.06
CA GLU A 343 -6.00 17.54 -15.14
C GLU A 343 -6.15 17.07 -13.70
N PHE A 344 -5.39 17.67 -12.78
CA PHE A 344 -5.58 17.51 -11.35
C PHE A 344 -6.78 18.33 -10.86
N LYS A 345 -7.92 17.69 -10.69
CA LYS A 345 -9.19 18.35 -10.37
C LYS A 345 -9.93 17.62 -9.25
N PRO A 346 -9.67 17.94 -7.99
CA PRO A 346 -10.29 17.28 -6.84
C PRO A 346 -11.83 17.27 -6.85
N GLU A 347 -12.44 18.28 -7.42
CA GLU A 347 -13.89 18.46 -7.51
C GLU A 347 -14.62 17.36 -8.28
N ARG A 348 -13.89 16.50 -9.04
CA ARG A 348 -14.48 15.27 -9.65
C ARG A 348 -15.03 14.32 -8.60
N PHE A 349 -14.46 14.36 -7.40
CA PHE A 349 -14.87 13.52 -6.28
C PHE A 349 -15.89 14.17 -5.35
N SER A 350 -16.50 15.30 -5.74
CA SER A 350 -17.57 15.91 -4.99
C SER A 350 -18.81 15.01 -4.95
N ALA A 351 -19.59 15.11 -3.87
CA ALA A 351 -20.81 14.31 -3.69
C ALA A 351 -21.88 14.55 -4.80
N SER A 352 -21.79 15.68 -5.51
CA SER A 352 -22.69 16.02 -6.63
C SER A 352 -22.34 15.30 -7.94
N ARG A 353 -21.18 14.65 -8.03
CA ARG A 353 -20.71 13.94 -9.23
C ARG A 353 -20.96 12.44 -9.11
N ASN A 354 -21.60 11.86 -10.13
CA ASN A 354 -21.79 10.42 -10.21
C ASN A 354 -20.53 9.75 -10.79
N ILE A 355 -19.69 9.20 -9.94
CA ILE A 355 -18.55 8.36 -10.35
C ILE A 355 -19.10 7.00 -10.76
N VAL A 356 -18.76 6.52 -11.95
CA VAL A 356 -19.17 5.19 -12.43
C VAL A 356 -18.63 4.11 -11.47
N PRO A 357 -19.47 3.26 -10.87
CA PRO A 357 -18.99 2.21 -9.99
C PRO A 357 -17.99 1.29 -10.70
N GLY A 358 -16.79 1.12 -10.11
CA GLY A 358 -15.71 0.33 -10.70
C GLY A 358 -14.71 1.14 -11.53
N SER A 359 -14.97 2.43 -11.85
CA SER A 359 -14.04 3.28 -12.59
C SER A 359 -12.89 3.83 -11.73
N PHE A 360 -13.00 3.76 -10.42
CA PHE A 360 -11.95 4.12 -9.46
C PHE A 360 -11.58 2.92 -8.61
N PHE A 361 -10.42 2.33 -8.88
CA PHE A 361 -9.95 1.14 -8.22
C PHE A 361 -8.80 1.46 -7.27
N ARG A 362 -9.14 1.68 -5.99
CA ARG A 362 -8.19 1.97 -4.92
C ARG A 362 -8.36 0.93 -3.80
N PHE A 363 -7.26 0.41 -3.27
CA PHE A 363 -7.26 -0.61 -2.21
C PHE A 363 -7.91 -1.97 -2.56
N GLY A 364 -8.24 -2.21 -3.81
CA GLY A 364 -8.96 -3.43 -4.21
C GLY A 364 -10.45 -3.42 -3.84
N MET A 365 -11.13 -4.52 -4.11
CA MET A 365 -12.58 -4.69 -3.89
C MET A 365 -12.89 -6.04 -3.25
N GLY A 366 -14.06 -6.14 -2.62
CA GLY A 366 -14.55 -7.37 -2.01
C GLY A 366 -13.75 -7.78 -0.77
N PRO A 367 -13.84 -9.06 -0.33
CA PRO A 367 -13.17 -9.54 0.88
C PRO A 367 -11.63 -9.56 0.82
N ARG A 368 -11.05 -9.37 -0.37
CA ARG A 368 -9.61 -9.20 -0.55
C ARG A 368 -9.18 -7.72 -0.56
N LYS A 369 -10.08 -6.79 -0.27
CA LYS A 369 -9.75 -5.39 -0.09
C LYS A 369 -8.59 -5.25 0.90
N CYS A 370 -7.69 -4.30 0.66
CA CYS A 370 -6.53 -4.03 1.51
C CYS A 370 -6.91 -4.00 2.98
N LEU A 371 -6.20 -4.77 3.80
CA LEU A 371 -6.43 -4.83 5.25
C LEU A 371 -6.05 -3.51 5.91
N GLY A 372 -4.91 -2.94 5.52
CA GLY A 372 -4.32 -1.72 6.09
C GLY A 372 -4.88 -0.40 5.56
N TYR A 373 -5.97 -0.40 4.76
CA TYR A 373 -6.43 0.83 4.10
C TYR A 373 -6.77 1.97 5.06
N ARG A 374 -7.26 1.65 6.25
CA ARG A 374 -7.60 2.67 7.27
C ARG A 374 -6.35 3.34 7.83
N TYR A 375 -5.32 2.54 8.14
CA TYR A 375 -4.02 3.07 8.57
C TYR A 375 -3.37 3.92 7.49
N ALA A 376 -3.32 3.44 6.26
CA ALA A 376 -2.76 4.18 5.13
C ALA A 376 -3.44 5.54 4.94
N LEU A 377 -4.78 5.57 5.02
CA LEU A 377 -5.54 6.82 4.93
C LEU A 377 -5.31 7.73 6.13
N ALA A 378 -5.28 7.20 7.36
CA ALA A 378 -5.03 7.98 8.56
C ALA A 378 -3.64 8.62 8.55
N ILE A 379 -2.61 7.85 8.21
CA ILE A 379 -1.23 8.35 8.10
C ILE A 379 -1.15 9.45 7.03
N THR A 380 -1.66 9.19 5.82
CA THR A 380 -1.61 10.18 4.73
C THR A 380 -2.35 11.47 5.11
N ARG A 381 -3.53 11.39 5.75
CA ARG A 381 -4.29 12.56 6.22
C ARG A 381 -3.50 13.38 7.23
N VAL A 382 -3.00 12.74 8.27
CA VAL A 382 -2.24 13.43 9.32
C VAL A 382 -0.98 14.07 8.75
N VAL A 383 -0.24 13.36 7.90
CA VAL A 383 0.98 13.90 7.26
C VAL A 383 0.64 15.11 6.40
N VAL A 384 -0.32 15.00 5.47
CA VAL A 384 -0.69 16.12 4.57
C VAL A 384 -1.16 17.34 5.35
N VAL A 385 -2.04 17.13 6.34
CA VAL A 385 -2.54 18.24 7.18
C VAL A 385 -1.40 18.89 7.97
N SER A 386 -0.55 18.08 8.59
CA SER A 386 0.58 18.59 9.40
C SER A 386 1.60 19.37 8.57
N PHE A 387 1.87 18.91 7.32
CA PHE A 387 2.68 19.68 6.38
C PHE A 387 2.06 21.03 6.07
N LEU A 388 0.77 21.08 5.71
CA LEU A 388 0.07 22.31 5.33
C LEU A 388 -0.17 23.27 6.49
N GLN A 389 -0.25 22.77 7.72
CA GLN A 389 -0.31 23.63 8.91
C GLN A 389 1.04 24.33 9.15
N LYS A 390 2.15 23.72 8.80
CA LYS A 390 3.49 24.17 9.15
C LYS A 390 4.23 24.85 7.99
N PHE A 391 3.96 24.39 6.77
CA PHE A 391 4.69 24.80 5.57
C PHE A 391 3.76 25.20 4.42
N GLU A 392 4.27 26.05 3.57
CA GLU A 392 3.88 26.20 2.19
C GLU A 392 4.75 25.30 1.33
N LEU A 393 4.10 24.54 0.43
CA LEU A 393 4.78 23.58 -0.44
C LEU A 393 4.95 24.20 -1.81
N ASP A 394 6.15 24.12 -2.37
CA ASP A 394 6.45 24.59 -3.71
C ASP A 394 7.30 23.55 -4.45
N ILE A 395 7.45 23.68 -5.75
CA ILE A 395 8.39 22.92 -6.58
C ILE A 395 9.48 23.83 -7.09
N GLY A 396 10.70 23.30 -7.17
CA GLY A 396 11.83 24.05 -7.72
C GLY A 396 11.56 24.47 -9.17
N GLU A 397 12.07 25.63 -9.57
CA GLU A 397 11.91 26.19 -10.94
C GLU A 397 12.34 25.22 -12.05
N ASN A 398 13.25 24.29 -11.74
CA ASN A 398 13.75 23.27 -12.69
C ASN A 398 12.84 22.04 -12.83
N ASP A 399 11.84 21.88 -11.96
CA ASP A 399 10.99 20.69 -11.88
C ASP A 399 9.55 20.90 -12.39
N SER A 400 9.20 22.12 -12.87
CA SER A 400 7.86 22.44 -13.37
C SER A 400 7.39 21.56 -14.53
N ASP A 401 8.31 20.87 -15.23
CA ASP A 401 8.04 19.92 -16.31
C ASP A 401 8.23 18.43 -15.92
N VAL A 402 8.48 18.12 -14.65
CA VAL A 402 8.63 16.73 -14.19
C VAL A 402 7.26 16.05 -14.17
N LYS A 403 6.82 15.68 -15.36
CA LYS A 403 5.80 14.64 -15.49
C LYS A 403 6.36 13.38 -14.83
N VAL A 404 5.61 12.83 -13.90
CA VAL A 404 5.90 11.55 -13.25
C VAL A 404 6.41 10.55 -14.28
N LYS A 405 7.72 10.29 -14.30
CA LYS A 405 8.33 9.38 -15.26
C LYS A 405 7.96 7.96 -14.86
N LYS A 406 7.22 7.28 -15.73
CA LYS A 406 6.98 5.84 -15.60
C LYS A 406 8.26 5.09 -15.96
N THR A 407 8.76 4.30 -15.05
CA THR A 407 9.85 3.38 -15.33
C THR A 407 9.26 1.98 -15.54
N GLY A 408 8.92 1.65 -16.79
CA GLY A 408 8.65 0.28 -17.23
C GLY A 408 7.37 -0.38 -16.70
N LEU A 409 7.11 -1.59 -17.18
CA LEU A 409 6.05 -2.51 -16.72
C LEU A 409 6.46 -3.17 -15.39
N SER A 410 6.35 -2.45 -14.29
CA SER A 410 6.43 -3.04 -12.96
C SER A 410 5.02 -3.13 -12.37
N PHE A 411 4.71 -4.22 -11.65
CA PHE A 411 3.50 -4.27 -10.82
C PHE A 411 3.53 -3.20 -9.74
N PHE A 412 4.72 -2.92 -9.22
CA PHE A 412 5.01 -1.78 -8.37
C PHE A 412 5.41 -0.63 -9.29
N THR A 413 4.70 0.46 -9.26
CA THR A 413 5.06 1.63 -10.06
C THR A 413 6.20 2.35 -9.34
N PRO A 414 7.44 2.32 -9.84
CA PRO A 414 8.47 3.18 -9.33
C PRO A 414 8.11 4.59 -9.78
N TYR A 415 7.61 5.40 -8.87
CA TYR A 415 7.38 6.80 -9.11
C TYR A 415 8.64 7.56 -8.71
N ILE A 416 9.05 8.48 -9.56
CA ILE A 416 9.97 9.52 -9.17
C ILE A 416 9.08 10.69 -8.77
N CYS A 417 9.01 10.94 -7.48
CA CYS A 417 8.37 12.14 -6.95
C CYS A 417 9.33 13.31 -7.15
N PRO A 418 8.91 14.46 -7.69
CA PRO A 418 9.76 15.63 -7.76
C PRO A 418 10.11 16.13 -6.35
N ASP A 419 11.26 16.79 -6.25
CA ASP A 419 11.65 17.49 -5.04
C ASP A 419 10.65 18.59 -4.71
N ILE A 420 10.37 18.77 -3.44
CA ILE A 420 9.52 19.87 -2.97
C ILE A 420 10.34 20.86 -2.14
N ILE A 421 9.94 22.13 -2.15
CA ILE A 421 10.53 23.18 -1.33
C ILE A 421 9.53 23.49 -0.22
N LEU A 422 10.02 23.52 1.02
CA LEU A 422 9.23 23.89 2.18
C LEU A 422 9.55 25.35 2.56
N GLN A 423 8.54 26.19 2.58
CA GLN A 423 8.62 27.54 3.13
C GLN A 423 7.83 27.58 4.45
N ARG A 424 8.37 28.27 5.47
CA ARG A 424 7.62 28.44 6.71
C ARG A 424 6.40 29.30 6.46
N ARG A 425 5.32 28.90 7.02
CA ARG A 425 4.08 29.63 7.04
C ARG A 425 4.10 30.77 8.08
#